data_018cfdf88d305996cbeeaf36b62b04cc
#
_entry.id   018cfdf88d305996cbeeaf36b62b04cc
#
_cell.length_a   1.000
_cell.length_b   1.000
_cell.length_c   1.000
_cell.angle_alpha   90.00
_cell.angle_beta   90.00
_cell.angle_gamma   90.00
#
_symmetry.space_group_name_H-M   'P 1'
#
loop_
_entity.id
_entity.type
_entity.pdbx_description
1 polymer ?
#
loop_
_entity_poly.entity_id
_entity_poly.type
_entity_poly.pdbx_seq_one_letter_code
_entity_poly.pdbx_strand_id
1 'polypeptide(L)'
;MKKKLIIFIGIVGFSIVSFFSVIVSANLTGVLNPISSVYNVSKIILDEDELYVVAQNKPWKIMFAKPYVEGKSAQDILDEYMRNDGYEMYDRMGSVITYKNESGNERRIHFMVNKYYSLWEWI
;
A
#
# COMPACT_ATOMS: atom_id res chain seq x y z
N MET A 1 40.33 -18.54 -10.02
CA MET A 1 39.42 -18.12 -11.10
C MET A 1 37.96 -18.57 -10.86
N LYS A 2 37.74 -19.86 -10.62
CA LYS A 2 36.38 -20.39 -10.42
C LYS A 2 35.59 -19.71 -9.28
N LYS A 3 36.24 -19.46 -8.13
CA LYS A 3 35.57 -18.79 -6.98
C LYS A 3 35.15 -17.36 -7.30
N LYS A 4 36.00 -16.60 -7.98
CA LYS A 4 35.69 -15.21 -8.39
C LYS A 4 34.54 -15.17 -9.41
N LEU A 5 34.49 -16.13 -10.32
CA LEU A 5 33.41 -16.24 -11.30
C LEU A 5 32.07 -16.57 -10.61
N ILE A 6 32.07 -17.50 -9.66
CA ILE A 6 30.87 -17.85 -8.89
C ILE A 6 30.35 -16.64 -8.10
N ILE A 7 31.23 -15.91 -7.44
CA ILE A 7 30.87 -14.69 -6.70
C ILE A 7 30.27 -13.64 -7.66
N PHE A 8 30.92 -13.43 -8.81
CA PHE A 8 30.43 -12.50 -9.82
C PHE A 8 29.03 -12.87 -10.34
N ILE A 9 28.80 -14.16 -10.68
CA ILE A 9 27.51 -14.65 -11.12
C ILE A 9 26.47 -14.48 -10.01
N GLY A 10 26.84 -14.74 -8.76
CA GLY A 10 25.96 -14.56 -7.60
C GLY A 10 25.53 -13.10 -7.43
N ILE A 11 26.47 -12.16 -7.55
CA ILE A 11 26.18 -10.72 -7.44
C ILE A 11 25.25 -10.26 -8.58
N VAL A 12 25.56 -10.66 -9.81
CA VAL A 12 24.72 -10.31 -10.98
C VAL A 12 23.32 -10.89 -10.84
N GLY A 13 23.20 -12.17 -10.46
CA GLY A 13 21.91 -12.83 -10.24
C GLY A 13 21.09 -12.15 -9.14
N PHE A 14 21.71 -11.83 -8.00
CA PHE A 14 21.07 -11.10 -6.92
C PHE A 14 20.57 -9.71 -7.35
N SER A 15 21.39 -8.98 -8.11
CA SER A 15 21.02 -7.65 -8.62
C SER A 15 19.82 -7.71 -9.55
N ILE A 16 19.78 -8.71 -10.45
CA ILE A 16 18.64 -8.91 -11.36
C ILE A 16 17.36 -9.22 -10.58
N VAL A 17 17.42 -10.16 -9.65
CA VAL A 17 16.26 -10.55 -8.82
C VAL A 17 15.76 -9.35 -8.02
N SER A 18 16.66 -8.57 -7.43
CA SER A 18 16.30 -7.36 -6.66
C SER A 18 15.61 -6.32 -7.54
N PHE A 19 16.12 -6.08 -8.74
CA PHE A 19 15.54 -5.14 -9.70
C PHE A 19 14.12 -5.56 -10.13
N PHE A 20 13.93 -6.82 -10.49
CA PHE A 20 12.61 -7.35 -10.84
C PHE A 20 11.64 -7.31 -9.66
N SER A 21 12.10 -7.59 -8.45
CA SER A 21 11.28 -7.52 -7.23
C SER A 21 10.74 -6.10 -7.00
N VAL A 22 11.55 -5.07 -7.21
CA VAL A 22 11.11 -3.67 -7.12
C VAL A 22 10.04 -3.36 -8.17
N ILE A 23 10.25 -3.78 -9.42
CA ILE A 23 9.26 -3.56 -10.51
C ILE A 23 7.94 -4.26 -10.20
N VAL A 24 7.98 -5.50 -9.77
CA VAL A 24 6.78 -6.27 -9.42
C VAL A 24 6.04 -5.63 -8.26
N SER A 25 6.75 -5.25 -7.19
CA SER A 25 6.15 -4.57 -6.03
C SER A 25 5.49 -3.26 -6.44
N ALA A 26 6.18 -2.42 -7.22
CA ALA A 26 5.65 -1.14 -7.69
C ALA A 26 4.41 -1.31 -8.59
N ASN A 27 4.40 -2.33 -9.46
CA ASN A 27 3.28 -2.58 -10.35
C ASN A 27 2.05 -3.16 -9.63
N LEU A 28 2.26 -4.00 -8.62
CA LEU A 28 1.16 -4.65 -7.90
C LEU A 28 0.55 -3.76 -6.82
N THR A 29 1.37 -3.00 -6.11
CA THR A 29 0.94 -2.27 -4.93
C THR A 29 1.30 -0.79 -4.95
N GLY A 30 2.13 -0.34 -5.87
CA GLY A 30 2.71 1.00 -5.87
C GLY A 30 3.86 1.17 -4.87
N VAL A 31 4.10 0.20 -4.00
CA VAL A 31 5.20 0.24 -3.01
C VAL A 31 6.50 -0.11 -3.70
N LEU A 32 7.49 0.79 -3.62
CA LEU A 32 8.78 0.61 -4.26
C LEU A 32 9.68 -0.42 -3.57
N ASN A 33 9.54 -0.55 -2.24
CA ASN A 33 10.30 -1.52 -1.47
C ASN A 33 9.55 -2.85 -1.37
N PRO A 34 10.01 -3.93 -2.04
CA PRO A 34 9.32 -5.22 -2.01
C PRO A 34 9.29 -5.87 -0.62
N ILE A 35 10.29 -5.64 0.22
CA ILE A 35 10.32 -6.14 1.61
C ILE A 35 9.21 -5.46 2.43
N SER A 36 9.09 -4.14 2.31
CA SER A 36 8.02 -3.38 2.97
C SER A 36 6.64 -3.83 2.49
N SER A 37 6.47 -4.06 1.19
CA SER A 37 5.23 -4.54 0.61
C SER A 37 4.82 -5.89 1.21
N VAL A 38 5.69 -6.88 1.18
CA VAL A 38 5.43 -8.23 1.72
C VAL A 38 5.19 -8.20 3.22
N TYR A 39 6.03 -7.48 3.96
CA TYR A 39 5.90 -7.36 5.42
C TYR A 39 4.55 -6.75 5.83
N ASN A 40 4.17 -5.63 5.22
CA ASN A 40 2.94 -4.92 5.61
C ASN A 40 1.67 -5.66 5.15
N VAL A 41 1.68 -6.28 3.98
CA VAL A 41 0.57 -7.13 3.55
C VAL A 41 0.40 -8.31 4.50
N SER A 42 1.49 -8.98 4.87
CA SER A 42 1.47 -10.09 5.82
C SER A 42 0.95 -9.65 7.19
N LYS A 43 1.33 -8.48 7.64
CA LYS A 43 0.87 -7.91 8.92
C LYS A 43 -0.64 -7.70 8.92
N ILE A 44 -1.19 -7.16 7.85
CA ILE A 44 -2.64 -6.96 7.71
C ILE A 44 -3.39 -8.30 7.67
N ILE A 45 -2.86 -9.29 6.99
CA ILE A 45 -3.51 -10.60 6.85
C ILE A 45 -3.47 -11.40 8.16
N LEU A 46 -2.33 -11.39 8.85
CA LEU A 46 -2.06 -12.28 9.98
C LEU A 46 -2.37 -11.66 11.35
N ASP A 47 -2.29 -10.35 11.49
CA ASP A 47 -2.55 -9.65 12.75
C ASP A 47 -4.01 -9.21 12.83
N GLU A 48 -4.77 -9.81 13.74
CA GLU A 48 -6.19 -9.50 13.92
C GLU A 48 -6.45 -8.10 14.49
N ASP A 49 -5.48 -7.54 15.21
CA ASP A 49 -5.61 -6.23 15.87
C ASP A 49 -5.24 -5.05 14.96
N GLU A 50 -4.52 -5.30 13.87
CA GLU A 50 -4.11 -4.24 12.93
C GLU A 50 -5.19 -3.98 11.88
N LEU A 51 -5.81 -2.80 11.93
CA LEU A 51 -6.78 -2.36 10.92
C LEU A 51 -6.11 -1.83 9.66
N TYR A 52 -5.03 -1.07 9.81
CA TYR A 52 -4.29 -0.47 8.71
C TYR A 52 -2.82 -0.24 9.10
N VAL A 53 -1.94 -0.23 8.11
CA VAL A 53 -0.49 0.05 8.28
C VAL A 53 0.00 0.95 7.15
N VAL A 54 0.98 1.80 7.46
CA VAL A 54 1.67 2.60 6.44
C VAL A 54 2.78 1.75 5.84
N ALA A 55 2.66 1.45 4.56
CA ALA A 55 3.66 0.67 3.83
C ALA A 55 4.75 1.54 3.20
N GLN A 56 4.39 2.75 2.80
CA GLN A 56 5.29 3.72 2.20
C GLN A 56 4.81 5.13 2.52
N ASN A 57 5.73 6.05 2.78
CA ASN A 57 5.40 7.45 3.05
C ASN A 57 5.91 8.41 1.96
N LYS A 58 6.99 8.04 1.30
CA LYS A 58 7.59 8.83 0.19
C LYS A 58 8.02 7.89 -0.94
N PRO A 59 8.00 8.31 -2.20
CA PRO A 59 7.62 9.62 -2.72
C PRO A 59 6.11 9.90 -2.63
N TRP A 60 5.27 8.88 -2.52
CA TRP A 60 3.83 8.99 -2.26
C TRP A 60 3.44 8.05 -1.12
N LYS A 61 2.39 8.40 -0.41
CA LYS A 61 1.90 7.60 0.72
C LYS A 61 1.07 6.44 0.22
N ILE A 62 1.35 5.25 0.75
CA ILE A 62 0.60 4.03 0.51
C ILE A 62 0.34 3.34 1.84
N MET A 63 -0.91 2.94 2.05
CA MET A 63 -1.33 2.16 3.20
C MET A 63 -2.00 0.86 2.77
N PHE A 64 -1.79 -0.18 3.56
CA PHE A 64 -2.60 -1.39 3.51
C PHE A 64 -3.56 -1.40 4.69
N ALA A 65 -4.77 -1.91 4.45
CA ALA A 65 -5.79 -2.04 5.46
C ALA A 65 -6.52 -3.37 5.34
N LYS A 66 -7.25 -3.75 6.38
CA LYS A 66 -8.14 -4.91 6.31
C LYS A 66 -9.24 -4.65 5.28
N PRO A 67 -9.60 -5.67 4.48
CA PRO A 67 -10.67 -5.52 3.49
C PRO A 67 -12.06 -5.50 4.11
N TYR A 68 -12.19 -6.04 5.31
CA TYR A 68 -13.45 -6.14 6.04
C TYR A 68 -13.17 -6.34 7.53
N VAL A 69 -13.95 -5.68 8.35
CA VAL A 69 -14.04 -5.90 9.79
C VAL A 69 -15.53 -6.01 10.10
N GLU A 70 -15.92 -6.74 11.13
CA GLU A 70 -17.31 -6.95 11.49
C GLU A 70 -18.09 -5.63 11.49
N GLY A 71 -19.09 -5.55 10.61
CA GLY A 71 -19.94 -4.38 10.43
C GLY A 71 -19.33 -3.23 9.63
N LYS A 72 -18.11 -3.35 9.11
CA LYS A 72 -17.43 -2.30 8.35
C LYS A 72 -16.82 -2.83 7.05
N SER A 73 -17.15 -2.18 5.94
CA SER A 73 -16.51 -2.42 4.66
C SER A 73 -15.12 -1.77 4.61
N ALA A 74 -14.33 -2.12 3.60
CA ALA A 74 -13.03 -1.48 3.36
C ALA A 74 -13.15 0.05 3.18
N GLN A 75 -14.20 0.51 2.51
CA GLN A 75 -14.47 1.93 2.36
C GLN A 75 -14.84 2.60 3.68
N ASP A 76 -15.64 1.94 4.54
CA ASP A 76 -15.99 2.46 5.86
C ASP A 76 -14.73 2.68 6.72
N ILE A 77 -13.77 1.75 6.64
CA ILE A 77 -12.48 1.86 7.36
C ILE A 77 -11.69 3.07 6.85
N LEU A 78 -11.62 3.27 5.54
CA LEU A 78 -10.96 4.43 4.95
C LEU A 78 -11.68 5.73 5.32
N ASP A 79 -12.99 5.77 5.23
CA ASP A 79 -13.79 6.95 5.57
C ASP A 79 -13.60 7.35 7.04
N GLU A 80 -13.55 6.38 7.95
CA GLU A 80 -13.27 6.62 9.36
C GLU A 80 -11.85 7.15 9.58
N TYR A 81 -10.86 6.56 8.92
CA TYR A 81 -9.48 7.04 8.96
C TYR A 81 -9.37 8.50 8.49
N MET A 82 -10.01 8.84 7.38
CA MET A 82 -10.00 10.20 6.85
C MET A 82 -10.78 11.18 7.73
N ARG A 83 -11.89 10.74 8.32
CA ARG A 83 -12.69 11.56 9.25
C ARG A 83 -11.92 11.90 10.52
N ASN A 84 -11.12 10.98 11.05
CA ASN A 84 -10.25 11.23 12.19
C ASN A 84 -9.21 12.34 11.92
N ASP A 85 -8.89 12.58 10.66
CA ASP A 85 -7.98 13.65 10.22
C ASP A 85 -8.74 14.90 9.71
N GLY A 86 -10.04 14.97 9.93
CA GLY A 86 -10.90 16.11 9.57
C GLY A 86 -11.38 16.14 8.14
N TYR A 87 -11.30 15.03 7.42
CA TYR A 87 -11.73 14.92 6.02
C TYR A 87 -12.96 14.07 5.88
N GLU A 88 -13.90 14.51 5.04
CA GLU A 88 -15.09 13.76 4.69
C GLU A 88 -15.14 13.48 3.19
N MET A 89 -15.76 12.37 2.84
CA MET A 89 -15.93 12.00 1.43
C MET A 89 -16.74 13.06 0.70
N TYR A 90 -16.19 13.57 -0.39
CA TYR A 90 -16.81 14.59 -1.24
C TYR A 90 -17.31 13.99 -2.55
N ASP A 91 -16.51 13.16 -3.20
CA ASP A 91 -16.81 12.60 -4.50
C ASP A 91 -16.08 11.26 -4.70
N ARG A 92 -16.61 10.44 -5.57
CA ARG A 92 -15.99 9.18 -5.99
C ARG A 92 -16.10 9.03 -7.50
N MET A 93 -14.97 8.84 -8.13
CA MET A 93 -14.88 8.59 -9.57
C MET A 93 -14.11 7.28 -9.80
N GLY A 94 -14.85 6.18 -10.01
CA GLY A 94 -14.26 4.84 -10.12
C GLY A 94 -13.53 4.41 -8.85
N SER A 95 -12.23 4.16 -8.97
CA SER A 95 -11.35 3.79 -7.85
C SER A 95 -10.74 4.98 -7.11
N VAL A 96 -11.01 6.21 -7.55
CA VAL A 96 -10.50 7.43 -6.91
C VAL A 96 -11.59 8.06 -6.05
N ILE A 97 -11.29 8.24 -4.76
CA ILE A 97 -12.16 8.90 -3.80
C ILE A 97 -11.54 10.23 -3.43
N THR A 98 -12.31 11.30 -3.51
CA THR A 98 -11.90 12.65 -3.10
C THR A 98 -12.49 12.97 -1.74
N TYR A 99 -11.63 13.39 -0.81
CA TYR A 99 -12.00 13.85 0.51
C TYR A 99 -11.72 15.34 0.65
N LYS A 100 -12.57 16.06 1.36
CA LYS A 100 -12.39 17.48 1.66
C LYS A 100 -12.49 17.73 3.18
N ASN A 101 -11.69 18.70 3.65
CA ASN A 101 -11.84 19.23 5.00
C ASN A 101 -12.68 20.52 5.01
N GLU A 102 -12.93 21.08 6.19
CA GLU A 102 -13.69 22.32 6.35
C GLU A 102 -13.06 23.53 5.66
N SER A 103 -11.74 23.53 5.52
CA SER A 103 -10.99 24.58 4.82
C SER A 103 -11.04 24.46 3.30
N GLY A 104 -11.68 23.42 2.76
CA GLY A 104 -11.75 23.15 1.33
C GLY A 104 -10.53 22.46 0.73
N ASN A 105 -9.57 22.04 1.55
CA ASN A 105 -8.43 21.24 1.09
C ASN A 105 -8.89 19.85 0.66
N GLU A 106 -8.35 19.37 -0.44
CA GLU A 106 -8.70 18.07 -0.99
C GLU A 106 -7.58 17.07 -0.79
N ARG A 107 -7.97 15.80 -0.54
CA ARG A 107 -7.10 14.62 -0.64
C ARG A 107 -7.75 13.63 -1.58
N ARG A 108 -6.97 13.09 -2.49
CA ARG A 108 -7.43 12.08 -3.44
C ARG A 108 -6.73 10.78 -3.14
N ILE A 109 -7.52 9.74 -3.00
CA ILE A 109 -7.06 8.40 -2.65
C ILE A 109 -7.45 7.45 -3.76
N HIS A 110 -6.47 6.78 -4.34
CA HIS A 110 -6.72 5.62 -5.19
C HIS A 110 -6.99 4.43 -4.26
N PHE A 111 -8.20 3.92 -4.32
CA PHE A 111 -8.70 2.88 -3.42
C PHE A 111 -8.90 1.58 -4.18
N MET A 112 -8.26 0.51 -3.71
CA MET A 112 -8.45 -0.84 -4.22
C MET A 112 -8.71 -1.79 -3.07
N VAL A 113 -9.50 -2.82 -3.31
CA VAL A 113 -9.80 -3.86 -2.33
C VAL A 113 -9.82 -5.22 -3.03
N ASN A 114 -9.25 -6.22 -2.39
CA ASN A 114 -9.35 -7.61 -2.77
C ASN A 114 -9.72 -8.46 -1.54
N LYS A 115 -9.73 -9.77 -1.69
CA LYS A 115 -10.11 -10.70 -0.63
C LYS A 115 -9.21 -10.59 0.62
N TYR A 116 -7.96 -10.18 0.46
CA TYR A 116 -6.94 -10.27 1.52
C TYR A 116 -6.62 -8.92 2.15
N TYR A 117 -6.68 -7.83 1.39
CA TYR A 117 -6.36 -6.49 1.86
C TYR A 117 -7.05 -5.40 1.05
N SER A 118 -7.06 -4.20 1.60
CA SER A 118 -7.40 -2.95 0.93
C SER A 118 -6.12 -2.14 0.74
N LEU A 119 -5.98 -1.47 -0.40
CA LEU A 119 -4.83 -0.63 -0.74
C LEU A 119 -5.30 0.81 -0.90
N TRP A 120 -4.67 1.72 -0.18
CA TRP A 120 -4.91 3.14 -0.22
C TRP A 120 -3.66 3.85 -0.71
N GLU A 121 -3.75 4.52 -1.84
CA GLU A 121 -2.65 5.28 -2.43
C GLU A 121 -3.04 6.75 -2.54
N TRP A 122 -2.27 7.62 -1.91
CA TRP A 122 -2.44 9.08 -2.01
C TRP A 122 -1.91 9.57 -3.35
N ILE A 123 -2.74 10.24 -4.11
CA ILE A 123 -2.41 10.78 -5.44
C ILE A 123 -2.58 12.29 -5.52
#